data_92b67b70c46e9b7e8fa1d2ad7dc2c22c
#
_entry.id   92b67b70c46e9b7e8fa1d2ad7dc2c22c
#
_cell.length_a   1.000
_cell.length_b   1.000
_cell.length_c   1.000
_cell.angle_alpha   90.00
_cell.angle_beta   90.00
_cell.angle_gamma   90.00
#
_symmetry.space_group_name_H-M   'P 1'
#
loop_
_entity.id
_entity.type
_entity.pdbx_description
1 polymer ?
#
loop_
_entity_poly.entity_id
_entity_poly.type
_entity_poly.pdbx_seq_one_letter_code
_entity_poly.pdbx_strand_id
1 'polypeptide(L)'
;KFPATTLLRVMGYATDEQMLKAFSGESILEEAIKVSLAKDIAKTLNDSYIEIYKRLRDGDMATAENAKEFINSLFTADRYDLSPVGRFRFNQRFGKPMDETELARRTLSKEDLVTALSHIIELNNTPDAEPDDIDHLGQRRVRFVGEMLQQKIRTGMMQIKRNIQDRMSIIDVDTAMPIQIINQRPLQARIKEFFTTNQLSQFMNQENVLAEMEHIRLLSALGPGGLTRERAGLEVRDVHPSHYGRVCPIHTPEGPNIGLIVH
;
A
#
# COMPACT_ATOMS: atom_id res chain seq x y z
N LYS A 1 -7.95 11.54 11.17
CA LYS A 1 -6.88 12.42 10.63
C LYS A 1 -6.09 13.00 11.79
N PHE A 2 -4.76 13.11 11.65
CA PHE A 2 -3.86 13.76 12.59
C PHE A 2 -2.84 14.61 11.80
N PRO A 3 -2.17 15.60 12.41
CA PRO A 3 -1.17 16.43 11.76
C PRO A 3 0.02 15.60 11.23
N ALA A 4 0.63 16.04 10.13
CA ALA A 4 1.82 15.38 9.58
C ALA A 4 3.02 15.41 10.54
N THR A 5 3.09 16.47 11.36
CA THR A 5 4.12 16.65 12.40
C THR A 5 4.12 15.54 13.45
N THR A 6 2.93 15.04 13.82
CA THR A 6 2.80 13.87 14.71
C THR A 6 3.49 12.63 14.11
N LEU A 7 3.33 12.38 12.79
CA LEU A 7 4.01 11.26 12.11
C LEU A 7 5.52 11.51 11.98
N LEU A 8 5.94 12.72 11.66
CA LEU A 8 7.36 13.09 11.56
C LEU A 8 8.10 12.83 12.87
N ARG A 9 7.47 13.12 14.03
CA ARG A 9 8.06 12.81 15.35
C ARG A 9 8.36 11.33 15.50
N VAL A 10 7.39 10.49 15.16
CA VAL A 10 7.52 9.04 15.25
C VAL A 10 8.57 8.49 14.28
N MET A 11 8.69 9.09 13.10
CA MET A 11 9.65 8.66 12.07
C MET A 11 11.10 9.13 12.33
N GLY A 12 11.34 9.88 13.42
CA GLY A 12 12.70 10.22 13.86
C GLY A 12 13.06 11.70 13.92
N TYR A 13 12.10 12.61 13.69
CA TYR A 13 12.25 14.04 13.95
C TYR A 13 11.60 14.38 15.30
N ALA A 14 12.25 14.02 16.40
CA ALA A 14 11.67 14.06 17.74
C ALA A 14 11.34 15.48 18.24
N THR A 15 12.09 16.49 17.81
CA THR A 15 11.93 17.89 18.22
C THR A 15 11.43 18.79 17.12
N ASP A 16 10.74 19.88 17.50
CA ASP A 16 10.25 20.89 16.55
C ASP A 16 11.39 21.53 15.76
N GLU A 17 12.55 21.73 16.39
CA GLU A 17 13.75 22.27 15.74
C GLU A 17 14.29 21.35 14.65
N GLN A 18 14.30 20.02 14.90
CA GLN A 18 14.73 19.04 13.91
C GLN A 18 13.77 19.01 12.70
N MET A 19 12.47 19.16 12.95
CA MET A 19 11.48 19.24 11.86
C MET A 19 11.70 20.51 11.04
N LEU A 20 11.79 21.68 11.69
CA LEU A 20 12.03 22.95 10.98
C LEU A 20 13.33 22.91 10.18
N LYS A 21 14.40 22.32 10.73
CA LYS A 21 15.66 22.15 10.01
C LYS A 21 15.54 21.22 8.80
N ALA A 22 14.71 20.18 8.87
CA ALA A 22 14.49 19.25 7.75
C ALA A 22 13.75 19.90 6.58
N PHE A 23 12.95 20.95 6.82
CA PHE A 23 12.25 21.74 5.82
C PHE A 23 12.84 23.14 5.62
N SER A 24 14.06 23.38 6.15
CA SER A 24 14.79 24.65 5.95
C SER A 24 15.33 24.71 4.52
N GLY A 25 14.76 25.53 3.69
CA GLY A 25 15.19 25.71 2.31
C GLY A 25 14.30 26.71 1.59
N GLU A 26 13.00 26.66 1.88
CA GLU A 26 12.01 27.55 1.35
C GLU A 26 11.11 28.09 2.47
N SER A 27 10.87 29.39 2.47
CA SER A 27 10.05 30.04 3.51
C SER A 27 8.63 29.46 3.61
N ILE A 28 8.07 29.02 2.49
CA ILE A 28 6.73 28.41 2.39
C ILE A 28 6.67 27.08 3.14
N LEU A 29 7.70 26.24 3.02
CA LEU A 29 7.78 24.95 3.69
C LEU A 29 7.87 25.13 5.21
N GLU A 30 8.74 26.04 5.64
CA GLU A 30 8.88 26.36 7.07
C GLU A 30 7.58 26.88 7.69
N GLU A 31 6.89 27.79 6.99
CA GLU A 31 5.64 28.37 7.46
C GLU A 31 4.53 27.30 7.57
N ALA A 32 4.39 26.43 6.57
CA ALA A 32 3.44 25.34 6.58
C ALA A 32 3.68 24.37 7.76
N ILE A 33 4.94 24.05 8.06
CA ILE A 33 5.30 23.22 9.20
C ILE A 33 5.04 23.94 10.52
N LYS A 34 5.35 25.23 10.64
CA LYS A 34 5.05 26.04 11.85
C LYS A 34 3.55 26.07 12.14
N VAL A 35 2.71 26.27 11.11
CA VAL A 35 1.25 26.24 11.25
C VAL A 35 0.77 24.84 11.68
N SER A 36 1.37 23.77 11.15
CA SER A 36 1.03 22.40 11.53
C SER A 36 1.46 22.09 12.96
N LEU A 37 2.63 22.52 13.40
CA LEU A 37 3.13 22.39 14.77
C LEU A 37 2.26 23.14 15.78
N ALA A 38 1.74 24.30 15.40
CA ALA A 38 0.83 25.07 16.26
C ALA A 38 -0.50 24.34 16.49
N LYS A 39 -1.00 23.60 15.50
CA LYS A 39 -2.23 22.80 15.56
C LYS A 39 -2.02 21.41 16.15
N ASP A 40 -0.80 20.94 16.27
CA ASP A 40 -0.48 19.61 16.78
C ASP A 40 -0.68 19.55 18.28
N ILE A 41 -1.50 18.59 18.71
CA ILE A 41 -1.82 18.33 20.12
C ILE A 41 -0.66 17.54 20.76
N ALA A 42 0.01 16.68 20.00
CA ALA A 42 1.09 15.84 20.48
C ALA A 42 2.42 16.62 20.50
N LYS A 43 2.86 17.05 21.68
CA LYS A 43 4.10 17.82 21.85
C LYS A 43 5.33 16.96 22.10
N THR A 44 5.14 15.76 22.63
CA THR A 44 6.23 14.83 22.92
C THR A 44 6.19 13.62 21.97
N LEU A 45 7.31 12.90 21.88
CA LEU A 45 7.37 11.66 21.10
C LEU A 45 6.37 10.61 21.60
N ASN A 46 6.22 10.49 22.92
CA ASN A 46 5.28 9.55 23.52
C ASN A 46 3.83 9.92 23.22
N ASP A 47 3.48 11.22 23.30
CA ASP A 47 2.14 11.70 22.96
C ASP A 47 1.83 11.41 21.48
N SER A 48 2.82 11.55 20.60
CA SER A 48 2.67 11.26 19.17
C SER A 48 2.37 9.78 18.91
N TYR A 49 3.06 8.87 19.59
CA TYR A 49 2.75 7.43 19.53
C TYR A 49 1.33 7.14 20.02
N ILE A 50 0.94 7.71 21.14
CA ILE A 50 -0.39 7.51 21.72
C ILE A 50 -1.50 8.07 20.82
N GLU A 51 -1.30 9.26 20.25
CA GLU A 51 -2.29 9.90 19.38
C GLU A 51 -2.51 9.09 18.09
N ILE A 52 -1.43 8.62 17.44
CA ILE A 52 -1.54 7.75 16.26
C ILE A 52 -2.21 6.43 16.61
N TYR A 53 -1.82 5.82 17.72
CA TYR A 53 -2.38 4.54 18.16
C TYR A 53 -3.88 4.63 18.42
N LYS A 54 -4.36 5.67 19.12
CA LYS A 54 -5.78 5.92 19.38
C LYS A 54 -6.58 6.05 18.08
N ARG A 55 -5.99 6.64 17.03
CA ARG A 55 -6.65 6.81 15.73
C ARG A 55 -6.69 5.55 14.89
N LEU A 56 -5.75 4.62 15.10
CA LEU A 56 -5.68 3.35 14.37
C LEU A 56 -6.43 2.23 15.08
N ARG A 57 -6.49 2.27 16.42
CA ARG A 57 -7.17 1.30 17.28
C ARG A 57 -8.10 2.00 18.23
N ASP A 58 -9.33 2.15 17.80
CA ASP A 58 -10.39 2.75 18.61
C ASP A 58 -10.80 1.78 19.71
N GLY A 59 -10.83 2.27 20.97
CA GLY A 59 -11.25 1.48 22.12
C GLY A 59 -10.16 0.75 22.92
N ASP A 60 -8.92 0.63 22.40
CA ASP A 60 -7.82 0.01 23.15
C ASP A 60 -7.14 1.00 24.09
N MET A 61 -6.71 0.53 25.27
CA MET A 61 -5.90 1.34 26.18
C MET A 61 -4.52 1.58 25.58
N ALA A 62 -4.23 2.85 25.27
CA ALA A 62 -2.97 3.28 24.68
C ALA A 62 -1.92 3.53 25.77
N THR A 63 -1.00 2.59 25.99
CA THR A 63 0.26 2.86 26.69
C THR A 63 1.34 3.27 25.68
N ALA A 64 2.30 4.13 26.11
CA ALA A 64 3.34 4.60 25.19
C ALA A 64 4.18 3.46 24.60
N GLU A 65 4.44 2.42 25.40
CA GLU A 65 5.24 1.25 24.98
C GLU A 65 4.51 0.42 23.93
N ASN A 66 3.24 0.05 24.19
CA ASN A 66 2.44 -0.71 23.23
C ASN A 66 2.21 0.07 21.93
N ALA A 67 1.98 1.38 22.04
CA ALA A 67 1.83 2.25 20.89
C ALA A 67 3.12 2.30 20.04
N LYS A 68 4.26 2.44 20.69
CA LYS A 68 5.59 2.45 20.02
C LYS A 68 5.86 1.13 19.31
N GLU A 69 5.67 0.01 19.98
CA GLU A 69 5.88 -1.32 19.38
C GLU A 69 4.95 -1.54 18.18
N PHE A 70 3.67 -1.23 18.34
CA PHE A 70 2.69 -1.38 17.27
C PHE A 70 3.04 -0.53 16.06
N ILE A 71 3.31 0.78 16.23
CA ILE A 71 3.56 1.70 15.13
C ILE A 71 4.88 1.36 14.43
N ASN A 72 5.94 1.06 15.18
CA ASN A 72 7.20 0.63 14.58
C ASN A 72 7.03 -0.65 13.79
N SER A 73 6.19 -1.58 14.24
CA SER A 73 5.88 -2.81 13.50
C SER A 73 5.20 -2.57 12.15
N LEU A 74 4.51 -1.43 11.98
CA LEU A 74 3.85 -1.11 10.70
C LEU A 74 4.85 -0.79 9.58
N PHE A 75 6.03 -0.28 9.93
CA PHE A 75 7.07 0.13 8.98
C PHE A 75 8.17 -0.91 8.81
N THR A 76 8.01 -2.10 9.38
CA THR A 76 8.94 -3.22 9.15
C THR A 76 8.75 -3.83 7.77
N ALA A 77 9.82 -4.41 7.20
CA ALA A 77 9.81 -5.06 5.90
C ALA A 77 8.78 -6.20 5.77
N ASP A 78 8.37 -6.79 6.88
CA ASP A 78 7.34 -7.84 6.90
C ASP A 78 5.93 -7.30 6.63
N ARG A 79 5.66 -6.04 7.03
CA ARG A 79 4.33 -5.43 6.92
C ARG A 79 4.23 -4.34 5.88
N TYR A 80 5.31 -3.60 5.65
CA TYR A 80 5.37 -2.50 4.69
C TYR A 80 6.30 -2.84 3.54
N ASP A 81 5.77 -2.81 2.34
CA ASP A 81 6.51 -3.12 1.13
C ASP A 81 6.07 -2.18 0.01
N LEU A 82 6.95 -1.24 -0.32
CA LEU A 82 6.73 -0.30 -1.41
C LEU A 82 6.79 -0.98 -2.79
N SER A 83 7.28 -2.20 -2.85
CA SER A 83 7.67 -2.96 -4.02
C SER A 83 8.81 -2.30 -4.83
N PRO A 84 9.55 -3.05 -5.67
CA PRO A 84 10.58 -2.46 -6.53
C PRO A 84 10.01 -1.41 -7.49
N VAL A 85 8.80 -1.66 -8.01
CA VAL A 85 8.11 -0.72 -8.92
C VAL A 85 7.74 0.57 -8.20
N GLY A 86 7.22 0.50 -6.97
CA GLY A 86 6.87 1.67 -6.18
C GLY A 86 8.10 2.50 -5.83
N ARG A 87 9.21 1.85 -5.43
CA ARG A 87 10.47 2.55 -5.16
C ARG A 87 11.03 3.21 -6.43
N PHE A 88 11.04 2.50 -7.55
CA PHE A 88 11.46 3.05 -8.84
C PHE A 88 10.66 4.31 -9.19
N ARG A 89 9.32 4.25 -9.11
CA ARG A 89 8.43 5.39 -9.39
C ARG A 89 8.66 6.56 -8.46
N PHE A 90 8.83 6.29 -7.16
CA PHE A 90 9.13 7.31 -6.18
C PHE A 90 10.46 8.01 -6.50
N ASN A 91 11.51 7.25 -6.76
CA ASN A 91 12.82 7.80 -7.09
C ASN A 91 12.80 8.58 -8.41
N GLN A 92 12.12 8.07 -9.43
CA GLN A 92 11.96 8.76 -10.72
C GLN A 92 11.27 10.12 -10.55
N ARG A 93 10.19 10.18 -9.76
CA ARG A 93 9.45 11.42 -9.55
C ARG A 93 10.28 12.49 -8.85
N PHE A 94 11.07 12.10 -7.86
CA PHE A 94 11.84 13.01 -7.03
C PHE A 94 13.31 13.15 -7.43
N GLY A 95 13.70 12.65 -8.60
CA GLY A 95 15.08 12.71 -9.08
C GLY A 95 16.11 12.04 -8.15
N LYS A 96 15.67 11.03 -7.37
CA LYS A 96 16.56 10.29 -6.48
C LYS A 96 17.40 9.27 -7.24
N PRO A 97 18.56 8.84 -6.70
CA PRO A 97 19.39 7.81 -7.31
C PRO A 97 18.62 6.53 -7.59
N MET A 98 18.96 5.87 -8.71
CA MET A 98 18.35 4.61 -9.16
C MET A 98 19.31 3.43 -9.04
N ASP A 99 20.23 3.51 -8.10
CA ASP A 99 21.19 2.43 -7.82
C ASP A 99 20.48 1.21 -7.24
N GLU A 100 21.06 0.03 -7.42
CA GLU A 100 20.48 -1.23 -6.90
C GLU A 100 20.24 -1.19 -5.39
N THR A 101 21.11 -0.52 -4.64
CA THR A 101 20.98 -0.35 -3.18
C THR A 101 19.77 0.48 -2.79
N GLU A 102 19.50 1.57 -3.52
CA GLU A 102 18.31 2.41 -3.28
C GLU A 102 17.02 1.71 -3.74
N LEU A 103 17.04 1.01 -4.89
CA LEU A 103 15.90 0.24 -5.36
C LEU A 103 15.58 -0.97 -4.47
N ALA A 104 16.57 -1.50 -3.76
CA ALA A 104 16.36 -2.56 -2.77
C ALA A 104 15.69 -2.08 -1.49
N ARG A 105 15.67 -0.76 -1.21
CA ARG A 105 14.98 -0.15 -0.05
C ARG A 105 13.47 -0.17 -0.26
N ARG A 106 12.83 -1.16 0.32
CA ARG A 106 11.37 -1.38 0.15
C ARG A 106 10.52 -0.74 1.24
N THR A 107 11.16 -0.22 2.29
CA THR A 107 10.49 0.49 3.39
C THR A 107 10.65 2.00 3.25
N LEU A 108 9.70 2.74 3.82
CA LEU A 108 9.74 4.20 3.85
C LEU A 108 10.81 4.69 4.82
N SER A 109 11.62 5.65 4.39
CA SER A 109 12.55 6.35 5.27
C SER A 109 11.99 7.71 5.72
N LYS A 110 12.61 8.31 6.72
CA LYS A 110 12.25 9.65 7.19
C LYS A 110 12.49 10.72 6.11
N GLU A 111 13.53 10.53 5.29
CA GLU A 111 13.87 11.43 4.18
C GLU A 111 12.82 11.34 3.06
N ASP A 112 12.30 10.14 2.79
CA ASP A 112 11.23 9.95 1.82
C ASP A 112 9.96 10.68 2.23
N LEU A 113 9.65 10.66 3.53
CA LEU A 113 8.49 11.36 4.07
C LEU A 113 8.64 12.88 3.96
N VAL A 114 9.82 13.42 4.27
CA VAL A 114 10.11 14.85 4.09
C VAL A 114 9.96 15.25 2.63
N THR A 115 10.56 14.49 1.71
CA THR A 115 10.49 14.77 0.27
C THR A 115 9.03 14.77 -0.23
N ALA A 116 8.23 13.80 0.20
CA ALA A 116 6.81 13.73 -0.19
C ALA A 116 5.99 14.90 0.37
N LEU A 117 6.23 15.28 1.64
CA LEU A 117 5.53 16.39 2.27
C LEU A 117 5.93 17.74 1.67
N SER A 118 7.22 17.97 1.39
CA SER A 118 7.69 19.17 0.70
C SER A 118 6.98 19.35 -0.63
N HIS A 119 6.95 18.29 -1.43
CA HIS A 119 6.27 18.32 -2.73
C HIS A 119 4.76 18.60 -2.63
N ILE A 120 4.08 18.03 -1.64
CA ILE A 120 2.64 18.32 -1.42
C ILE A 120 2.44 19.79 -1.03
N ILE A 121 3.30 20.35 -0.19
CA ILE A 121 3.22 21.76 0.23
C ILE A 121 3.48 22.68 -0.98
N GLU A 122 4.50 22.38 -1.78
CA GLU A 122 4.81 23.12 -3.00
C GLU A 122 3.62 23.13 -3.98
N LEU A 123 3.06 21.96 -4.28
CA LEU A 123 1.89 21.84 -5.16
C LEU A 123 0.68 22.61 -4.64
N ASN A 124 0.43 22.58 -3.33
CA ASN A 124 -0.69 23.32 -2.75
C ASN A 124 -0.52 24.83 -2.80
N ASN A 125 0.71 25.32 -2.89
CA ASN A 125 1.02 26.75 -2.97
C ASN A 125 1.27 27.26 -4.40
N THR A 126 1.30 26.35 -5.38
CA THR A 126 1.46 26.73 -6.80
C THR A 126 0.08 26.89 -7.43
N PRO A 127 -0.32 28.10 -7.85
CA PRO A 127 -1.67 28.37 -8.36
C PRO A 127 -2.05 27.56 -9.61
N ASP A 128 -1.07 27.27 -10.46
CA ASP A 128 -1.27 26.58 -11.75
C ASP A 128 -0.87 25.11 -11.70
N ALA A 129 -0.73 24.53 -10.50
CA ALA A 129 -0.39 23.13 -10.36
C ALA A 129 -1.56 22.24 -10.76
N GLU A 130 -1.36 21.48 -11.83
CA GLU A 130 -2.34 20.47 -12.24
C GLU A 130 -2.20 19.18 -11.42
N PRO A 131 -3.32 18.53 -11.03
CA PRO A 131 -3.28 17.24 -10.39
C PRO A 131 -2.71 16.19 -11.35
N ASP A 132 -2.11 15.14 -10.79
CA ASP A 132 -1.61 14.02 -11.57
C ASP A 132 -2.76 13.34 -12.35
N ASP A 133 -2.49 13.01 -13.61
CA ASP A 133 -3.41 12.22 -14.44
C ASP A 133 -3.38 10.75 -13.97
N ILE A 134 -4.26 10.45 -13.02
CA ILE A 134 -4.36 9.11 -12.40
C ILE A 134 -4.97 8.07 -13.35
N ASP A 135 -5.67 8.50 -14.40
CA ASP A 135 -6.36 7.61 -15.34
C ASP A 135 -5.49 7.23 -16.55
N HIS A 136 -4.34 7.90 -16.71
CA HIS A 136 -3.37 7.52 -17.74
C HIS A 136 -2.88 6.08 -17.49
N LEU A 137 -2.90 5.21 -18.53
CA LEU A 137 -2.48 3.79 -18.39
C LEU A 137 -1.02 3.62 -17.96
N GLY A 138 -0.18 4.62 -18.18
CA GLY A 138 1.16 4.68 -17.61
C GLY A 138 1.17 4.77 -16.07
N GLN A 139 0.13 5.26 -15.44
CA GLN A 139 -0.02 5.41 -13.98
C GLN A 139 -0.85 4.26 -13.37
N ARG A 140 -1.74 3.66 -14.13
CA ARG A 140 -2.59 2.53 -13.70
C ARG A 140 -1.82 1.22 -13.83
N ARG A 141 -1.49 0.61 -12.70
CA ARG A 141 -0.75 -0.65 -12.69
C ARG A 141 -1.70 -1.84 -12.82
N VAL A 142 -1.39 -2.74 -13.73
CA VAL A 142 -2.07 -4.03 -13.86
C VAL A 142 -1.41 -5.05 -12.94
N ARG A 143 -2.20 -5.74 -12.12
CA ARG A 143 -1.74 -6.85 -11.26
C ARG A 143 -2.22 -8.17 -11.82
N PHE A 144 -1.29 -9.06 -12.10
CA PHE A 144 -1.59 -10.40 -12.56
C PHE A 144 -1.88 -11.38 -11.41
N VAL A 145 -2.43 -12.52 -11.76
CA VAL A 145 -2.79 -13.59 -10.80
C VAL A 145 -1.61 -13.99 -9.90
N GLY A 146 -0.40 -14.04 -10.43
CA GLY A 146 0.80 -14.40 -9.69
C GLY A 146 1.07 -13.48 -8.50
N GLU A 147 0.93 -12.17 -8.67
CA GLU A 147 1.11 -11.19 -7.60
C GLU A 147 0.02 -11.31 -6.51
N MET A 148 -1.23 -11.50 -6.93
CA MET A 148 -2.34 -11.66 -5.99
C MET A 148 -2.22 -12.96 -5.20
N LEU A 149 -1.82 -14.05 -5.86
CA LEU A 149 -1.59 -15.35 -5.23
C LEU A 149 -0.38 -15.30 -4.28
N GLN A 150 0.69 -14.59 -4.65
CA GLN A 150 1.86 -14.39 -3.79
C GLN A 150 1.48 -13.77 -2.44
N GLN A 151 0.57 -12.80 -2.41
CA GLN A 151 0.10 -12.20 -1.15
C GLN A 151 -0.61 -13.23 -0.27
N LYS A 152 -1.44 -14.09 -0.86
CA LYS A 152 -2.12 -15.17 -0.12
C LYS A 152 -1.15 -16.22 0.40
N ILE A 153 -0.18 -16.61 -0.42
CA ILE A 153 0.89 -17.54 -0.01
C ILE A 153 1.71 -16.92 1.14
N ARG A 154 2.13 -15.67 1.02
CA ARG A 154 2.87 -14.97 2.09
C ARG A 154 2.09 -15.00 3.41
N THR A 155 0.80 -14.69 3.38
CA THR A 155 -0.07 -14.74 4.58
C THR A 155 -0.14 -16.14 5.16
N GLY A 156 -0.30 -17.17 4.31
CA GLY A 156 -0.30 -18.58 4.73
C GLY A 156 1.02 -19.00 5.37
N MET A 157 2.15 -18.61 4.76
CA MET A 157 3.49 -18.91 5.28
C MET A 157 3.77 -18.22 6.62
N MET A 158 3.33 -16.95 6.78
CA MET A 158 3.44 -16.26 8.08
C MET A 158 2.64 -16.96 9.17
N GLN A 159 1.47 -17.47 8.85
CA GLN A 159 0.67 -18.25 9.80
C GLN A 159 1.32 -19.59 10.16
N ILE A 160 1.93 -20.27 9.18
CA ILE A 160 2.73 -21.48 9.44
C ILE A 160 3.91 -21.16 10.33
N LYS A 161 4.67 -20.10 10.04
CA LYS A 161 5.80 -19.64 10.86
C LYS A 161 5.38 -19.44 12.31
N ARG A 162 4.27 -18.72 12.55
CA ARG A 162 3.74 -18.52 13.91
C ARG A 162 3.37 -19.83 14.59
N ASN A 163 2.65 -20.71 13.90
CA ASN A 163 2.27 -22.01 14.45
C ASN A 163 3.48 -22.88 14.79
N ILE A 164 4.56 -22.81 13.99
CA ILE A 164 5.83 -23.49 14.27
C ILE A 164 6.45 -22.92 15.55
N GLN A 165 6.54 -21.59 15.67
CA GLN A 165 7.09 -20.95 16.86
C GLN A 165 6.32 -21.33 18.14
N ASP A 166 4.98 -21.31 18.07
CA ASP A 166 4.11 -21.68 19.19
C ASP A 166 4.31 -23.17 19.57
N ARG A 167 4.48 -24.07 18.61
CA ARG A 167 4.73 -25.48 18.87
C ARG A 167 6.13 -25.75 19.41
N MET A 168 7.15 -25.10 18.87
CA MET A 168 8.53 -25.25 19.34
C MET A 168 8.71 -24.79 20.79
N SER A 169 7.85 -23.93 21.31
CA SER A 169 7.86 -23.53 22.72
C SER A 169 7.31 -24.59 23.67
N ILE A 170 6.59 -25.59 23.12
CA ILE A 170 5.88 -26.60 23.93
C ILE A 170 6.55 -28.00 23.80
N ILE A 171 7.11 -28.30 22.62
CA ILE A 171 7.65 -29.64 22.29
C ILE A 171 9.16 -29.63 22.53
N ASP A 172 9.68 -30.76 23.00
CA ASP A 172 11.12 -31.01 23.08
C ASP A 172 11.71 -31.08 21.64
N VAL A 173 12.48 -30.09 21.30
CA VAL A 173 12.99 -29.87 19.92
C VAL A 173 14.00 -30.97 19.53
N ASP A 174 14.72 -31.54 20.49
CA ASP A 174 15.76 -32.55 20.23
C ASP A 174 15.18 -33.89 19.76
N THR A 175 13.94 -34.19 20.16
CA THR A 175 13.25 -35.43 19.80
C THR A 175 12.15 -35.27 18.76
N ALA A 176 11.80 -34.03 18.39
CA ALA A 176 10.67 -33.72 17.53
C ALA A 176 10.97 -33.98 16.05
N MET A 177 10.06 -34.64 15.37
CA MET A 177 10.09 -34.81 13.91
C MET A 177 9.49 -33.55 13.23
N PRO A 178 10.04 -33.10 12.09
CA PRO A 178 9.50 -31.92 11.36
C PRO A 178 8.01 -32.00 11.03
N ILE A 179 7.49 -33.17 10.74
CA ILE A 179 6.07 -33.41 10.43
C ILE A 179 5.13 -33.15 11.63
N GLN A 180 5.65 -33.23 12.84
CA GLN A 180 4.89 -32.93 14.06
C GLN A 180 4.79 -31.44 14.32
N ILE A 181 5.78 -30.67 13.84
CA ILE A 181 5.89 -29.23 14.04
C ILE A 181 5.17 -28.47 12.92
N ILE A 182 5.33 -28.93 11.68
CA ILE A 182 4.83 -28.22 10.49
C ILE A 182 3.39 -28.64 10.18
N ASN A 183 2.49 -27.65 10.14
CA ASN A 183 1.11 -27.84 9.69
C ASN A 183 0.89 -27.07 8.38
N GLN A 184 0.66 -27.79 7.29
CA GLN A 184 0.44 -27.21 5.95
C GLN A 184 -0.99 -26.70 5.71
N ARG A 185 -1.96 -27.04 6.56
CA ARG A 185 -3.38 -26.69 6.37
C ARG A 185 -3.63 -25.19 6.19
N PRO A 186 -2.98 -24.26 6.93
CA PRO A 186 -3.19 -22.83 6.74
C PRO A 186 -2.84 -22.35 5.33
N LEU A 187 -1.76 -22.86 4.75
CA LEU A 187 -1.36 -22.49 3.38
C LEU A 187 -2.36 -23.04 2.36
N GLN A 188 -2.73 -24.32 2.47
CA GLN A 188 -3.73 -24.92 1.59
C GLN A 188 -5.07 -24.19 1.65
N ALA A 189 -5.51 -23.79 2.85
CA ALA A 189 -6.74 -23.03 3.05
C ALA A 189 -6.67 -21.66 2.34
N ARG A 190 -5.55 -20.95 2.41
CA ARG A 190 -5.38 -19.65 1.74
C ARG A 190 -5.35 -19.76 0.21
N ILE A 191 -4.72 -20.80 -0.31
CA ILE A 191 -4.72 -21.04 -1.76
C ILE A 191 -6.13 -21.41 -2.24
N LYS A 192 -6.81 -22.31 -1.54
CA LYS A 192 -8.18 -22.70 -1.86
C LYS A 192 -9.14 -21.51 -1.79
N GLU A 193 -9.06 -20.71 -0.73
CA GLU A 193 -9.82 -19.47 -0.58
C GLU A 193 -9.65 -18.56 -1.78
N PHE A 194 -8.41 -18.36 -2.27
CA PHE A 194 -8.15 -17.51 -3.42
C PHE A 194 -8.93 -17.96 -4.67
N PHE A 195 -8.86 -19.23 -5.02
CA PHE A 195 -9.52 -19.75 -6.23
C PHE A 195 -11.03 -19.93 -6.10
N THR A 196 -11.57 -20.01 -4.88
CA THR A 196 -13.02 -20.25 -4.66
C THR A 196 -13.80 -18.99 -4.31
N THR A 197 -13.19 -18.01 -3.66
CA THR A 197 -13.91 -16.83 -3.13
C THR A 197 -13.43 -15.50 -3.67
N ASN A 198 -12.33 -15.46 -4.43
CA ASN A 198 -11.86 -14.20 -5.02
C ASN A 198 -12.83 -13.74 -6.11
N GLN A 199 -13.20 -12.47 -6.09
CA GLN A 199 -14.11 -11.86 -7.06
C GLN A 199 -13.61 -11.99 -8.52
N LEU A 200 -12.30 -12.02 -8.73
CA LEU A 200 -11.67 -12.14 -10.05
C LEU A 200 -11.50 -13.60 -10.51
N SER A 201 -11.70 -14.57 -9.61
CA SER A 201 -11.75 -15.99 -9.97
C SER A 201 -13.19 -16.32 -10.43
N GLN A 202 -13.35 -16.54 -11.70
CA GLN A 202 -14.65 -16.73 -12.33
C GLN A 202 -14.71 -18.05 -13.07
N PHE A 203 -15.92 -18.55 -13.30
CA PHE A 203 -16.14 -19.69 -14.16
C PHE A 203 -15.83 -19.30 -15.60
N MET A 204 -14.94 -20.05 -16.27
CA MET A 204 -14.50 -19.74 -17.63
C MET A 204 -15.64 -19.90 -18.62
N ASN A 205 -15.80 -18.94 -19.52
CA ASN A 205 -16.68 -19.08 -20.69
C ASN A 205 -16.00 -20.05 -21.68
N GLN A 206 -16.67 -21.17 -21.98
CA GLN A 206 -16.15 -22.26 -22.81
C GLN A 206 -17.11 -22.56 -23.98
N GLU A 207 -17.81 -21.58 -24.51
CA GLU A 207 -18.67 -21.76 -25.67
C GLU A 207 -17.85 -22.12 -26.94
N ASN A 208 -16.72 -21.46 -27.11
CA ASN A 208 -15.75 -21.71 -28.15
C ASN A 208 -14.36 -21.21 -27.74
N VAL A 209 -13.34 -21.56 -28.51
CA VAL A 209 -11.94 -21.18 -28.23
C VAL A 209 -11.74 -19.67 -28.19
N LEU A 210 -12.47 -18.92 -29.05
CA LEU A 210 -12.36 -17.46 -29.07
C LEU A 210 -12.95 -16.84 -27.79
N ALA A 211 -14.07 -17.35 -27.29
CA ALA A 211 -14.68 -16.91 -26.03
C ALA A 211 -13.76 -17.18 -24.83
N GLU A 212 -13.06 -18.32 -24.81
CA GLU A 212 -12.05 -18.61 -23.80
C GLU A 212 -10.92 -17.58 -23.82
N MET A 213 -10.36 -17.31 -25.01
CA MET A 213 -9.28 -16.32 -25.16
C MET A 213 -9.70 -14.92 -24.77
N GLU A 214 -10.91 -14.52 -25.10
CA GLU A 214 -11.48 -13.24 -24.73
C GLU A 214 -11.62 -13.13 -23.21
N HIS A 215 -12.16 -14.15 -22.56
CA HIS A 215 -12.36 -14.15 -21.12
C HIS A 215 -11.07 -14.00 -20.32
N ILE A 216 -9.98 -14.66 -20.74
CA ILE A 216 -8.68 -14.53 -20.06
C ILE A 216 -7.95 -13.22 -20.32
N ARG A 217 -8.36 -12.45 -21.33
CA ARG A 217 -7.81 -11.12 -21.65
C ARG A 217 -8.49 -9.96 -20.92
N LEU A 218 -9.57 -10.23 -20.20
CA LEU A 218 -10.30 -9.24 -19.41
C LEU A 218 -9.38 -8.52 -18.41
N LEU A 219 -9.42 -7.19 -18.43
CA LEU A 219 -8.83 -6.34 -17.40
C LEU A 219 -9.95 -5.75 -16.56
N SER A 220 -9.94 -6.01 -15.25
CA SER A 220 -10.95 -5.52 -14.33
C SER A 220 -10.35 -4.47 -13.37
N ALA A 221 -11.01 -3.33 -13.24
CA ALA A 221 -10.70 -2.34 -12.22
C ALA A 221 -11.28 -2.72 -10.84
N LEU A 222 -12.11 -3.74 -10.78
CA LEU A 222 -12.77 -4.24 -9.57
C LEU A 222 -11.86 -5.23 -8.80
N GLY A 223 -12.30 -5.60 -7.62
CA GLY A 223 -11.65 -6.64 -6.82
C GLY A 223 -10.78 -6.10 -5.69
N PRO A 224 -10.04 -6.98 -5.00
CA PRO A 224 -9.23 -6.60 -3.85
C PRO A 224 -8.14 -5.56 -4.21
N GLY A 225 -8.18 -4.41 -3.55
CA GLY A 225 -7.28 -3.28 -3.83
C GLY A 225 -7.63 -2.46 -5.06
N GLY A 226 -8.76 -2.76 -5.73
CA GLY A 226 -9.32 -2.00 -6.82
C GLY A 226 -10.48 -1.09 -6.39
N LEU A 227 -11.31 -0.72 -7.37
CA LEU A 227 -12.47 0.13 -7.18
C LEU A 227 -13.72 -0.70 -6.80
N THR A 228 -14.69 -0.05 -6.20
CA THR A 228 -16.07 -0.59 -6.08
C THR A 228 -16.96 0.12 -7.08
N ARG A 229 -18.01 -0.55 -7.55
CA ARG A 229 -18.93 -0.01 -8.56
C ARG A 229 -19.53 1.34 -8.15
N GLU A 230 -19.87 1.46 -6.88
CA GLU A 230 -20.51 2.64 -6.29
C GLU A 230 -19.54 3.82 -6.14
N ARG A 231 -18.24 3.55 -5.97
CA ARG A 231 -17.20 4.56 -5.76
C ARG A 231 -16.46 4.95 -7.05
N ALA A 232 -16.69 4.22 -8.12
CA ALA A 232 -16.09 4.52 -9.41
C ALA A 232 -16.88 5.67 -10.09
N GLY A 233 -16.26 6.85 -10.16
CA GLY A 233 -16.78 8.01 -10.87
C GLY A 233 -16.86 7.79 -12.39
N LEU A 234 -17.32 8.81 -13.11
CA LEU A 234 -17.37 8.79 -14.57
C LEU A 234 -15.99 8.82 -15.20
N GLU A 235 -15.06 9.59 -14.62
CA GLU A 235 -13.70 9.80 -15.14
C GLU A 235 -12.94 8.48 -15.36
N VAL A 236 -13.00 7.57 -14.38
CA VAL A 236 -12.32 6.27 -14.48
C VAL A 236 -13.00 5.31 -15.49
N ARG A 237 -14.24 5.58 -15.86
CA ARG A 237 -15.02 4.78 -16.82
C ARG A 237 -14.89 5.28 -18.26
N ASP A 238 -14.43 6.50 -18.44
CA ASP A 238 -14.25 7.13 -19.74
C ASP A 238 -13.06 6.53 -20.50
N VAL A 239 -13.08 6.73 -21.81
CA VAL A 239 -11.97 6.35 -22.68
C VAL A 239 -10.89 7.42 -22.62
N HIS A 240 -9.77 7.05 -22.00
CA HIS A 240 -8.60 7.93 -21.93
C HIS A 240 -7.78 7.85 -23.23
N PRO A 241 -7.14 8.92 -23.73
CA PRO A 241 -6.29 8.88 -24.92
C PRO A 241 -5.18 7.81 -24.86
N SER A 242 -4.67 7.50 -23.68
CA SER A 242 -3.68 6.43 -23.47
C SER A 242 -4.19 5.01 -23.71
N HIS A 243 -5.50 4.81 -23.84
CA HIS A 243 -6.11 3.50 -24.13
C HIS A 243 -5.83 3.06 -25.56
N TYR A 244 -5.70 3.99 -26.50
CA TYR A 244 -5.48 3.67 -27.91
C TYR A 244 -4.16 2.90 -28.10
N GLY A 245 -4.26 1.81 -28.83
CA GLY A 245 -3.13 0.88 -29.05
C GLY A 245 -2.82 -0.08 -27.88
N ARG A 246 -3.59 -0.02 -26.77
CA ARG A 246 -3.41 -0.87 -25.57
C ARG A 246 -4.68 -1.60 -25.17
N VAL A 247 -5.79 -0.88 -25.09
CA VAL A 247 -7.09 -1.37 -24.64
C VAL A 247 -8.14 -0.96 -25.66
N CYS A 248 -9.13 -1.82 -25.94
CA CYS A 248 -10.20 -1.49 -26.87
C CYS A 248 -11.05 -0.33 -26.33
N PRO A 249 -11.22 0.76 -27.09
CA PRO A 249 -12.01 1.91 -26.62
C PRO A 249 -13.52 1.67 -26.63
N ILE A 250 -13.99 0.58 -27.26
CA ILE A 250 -15.42 0.29 -27.46
C ILE A 250 -15.86 -0.90 -26.62
N HIS A 251 -15.01 -1.94 -26.51
CA HIS A 251 -15.38 -3.21 -25.91
C HIS A 251 -15.40 -3.11 -24.38
N THR A 252 -16.58 -2.93 -23.82
CA THR A 252 -16.86 -2.89 -22.39
C THR A 252 -18.28 -3.38 -22.12
N PRO A 253 -18.57 -4.01 -20.97
CA PRO A 253 -19.94 -4.39 -20.61
C PRO A 253 -20.87 -3.20 -20.48
N GLU A 254 -22.17 -3.42 -20.69
CA GLU A 254 -23.22 -2.47 -20.37
C GLU A 254 -23.58 -2.50 -18.87
N GLY A 255 -24.15 -1.42 -18.37
CA GLY A 255 -24.65 -1.31 -17.01
C GLY A 255 -23.58 -0.94 -15.97
N PRO A 256 -23.67 -1.47 -14.73
CA PRO A 256 -22.83 -1.02 -13.60
C PRO A 256 -21.32 -1.21 -13.80
N ASN A 257 -20.91 -2.10 -14.69
CA ASN A 257 -19.52 -2.44 -14.95
C ASN A 257 -18.92 -1.67 -16.14
N ILE A 258 -19.66 -0.77 -16.77
CA ILE A 258 -19.19 0.00 -17.93
C ILE A 258 -17.90 0.73 -17.61
N GLY A 259 -16.91 0.63 -18.49
CA GLY A 259 -15.59 1.25 -18.31
C GLY A 259 -14.71 0.65 -17.23
N LEU A 260 -15.23 -0.24 -16.36
CA LEU A 260 -14.48 -0.90 -15.30
C LEU A 260 -13.93 -2.27 -15.69
N ILE A 261 -14.51 -2.86 -16.72
CA ILE A 261 -14.04 -4.11 -17.32
C ILE A 261 -13.76 -3.80 -18.79
N VAL A 262 -12.52 -4.02 -19.20
CA VAL A 262 -12.03 -3.68 -20.55
C VAL A 262 -11.17 -4.83 -21.11
N HIS A 263 -10.95 -4.79 -22.43
CA HIS A 263 -10.26 -5.86 -23.17
C HIS A 263 -9.04 -5.36 -23.92
#